data_de6f51a6302467fee0bf12fcd6c043ed
#
_entry.id   de6f51a6302467fee0bf12fcd6c043ed
#
_cell.length_a   1.000
_cell.length_b   1.000
_cell.length_c   1.000
_cell.angle_alpha   90.00
_cell.angle_beta   90.00
_cell.angle_gamma   90.00
#
_symmetry.space_group_name_H-M   'P 1'
#
loop_
_entity.id
_entity.type
_entity.pdbx_description
1 polymer ?
#
loop_
_entity_poly.entity_id
_entity_poly.type
_entity_poly.pdbx_seq_one_letter_code
_entity_poly.pdbx_strand_id
1 'polypeptide(L)'
;MRCPRCQHNNSRVIDSRQADDGRAIRRRRECENCSFRFTTFERIEAAPLLVIKKNGEREEFNRDKILRGLIRSAEKRPVAMEQMEQIVNHVENRVRSLGENEVSTNLIGEYVMEDLVDLDEIAYIRFASVYRQFKDMSVFLKELQDIVDLSLIHISEPTR
;
A
#
# COMPACT_ATOMS: atom_id res chain seq x y z
N MET A 1 0.85 29.72 13.31
CA MET A 1 -0.46 29.13 12.93
C MET A 1 -1.55 29.98 13.55
N ARG A 2 -2.56 30.33 12.77
CA ARG A 2 -3.63 31.23 13.23
C ARG A 2 -4.53 30.57 14.28
N CYS A 3 -4.89 31.35 15.29
CA CYS A 3 -5.86 30.89 16.31
C CYS A 3 -7.25 30.69 15.70
N PRO A 4 -7.88 29.51 15.88
CA PRO A 4 -9.22 29.27 15.33
C PRO A 4 -10.32 30.13 15.98
N ARG A 5 -10.08 30.72 17.16
CA ARG A 5 -11.04 31.54 17.88
C ARG A 5 -10.94 33.02 17.54
N CYS A 6 -9.73 33.61 17.57
CA CYS A 6 -9.57 35.07 17.40
C CYS A 6 -8.75 35.45 16.16
N GLN A 7 -8.34 34.48 15.34
CA GLN A 7 -7.57 34.66 14.09
C GLN A 7 -6.15 35.31 14.30
N HIS A 8 -5.71 35.46 15.54
CA HIS A 8 -4.36 35.95 15.83
C HIS A 8 -3.28 35.03 15.25
N ASN A 9 -2.22 35.60 14.69
CA ASN A 9 -1.24 34.81 13.92
C ASN A 9 -0.28 34.00 14.78
N ASN A 10 -0.08 34.39 16.05
CA ASN A 10 0.92 33.79 16.93
C ASN A 10 0.30 32.84 17.95
N SER A 11 0.94 31.72 18.14
CA SER A 11 0.60 30.72 19.16
C SER A 11 1.89 30.06 19.66
N ARG A 12 1.97 29.78 20.93
CA ARG A 12 3.06 29.01 21.54
C ARG A 12 2.70 27.53 21.64
N VAL A 13 3.68 26.65 21.54
CA VAL A 13 3.52 25.21 21.78
C VAL A 13 3.69 24.96 23.27
N ILE A 14 2.68 24.32 23.88
CA ILE A 14 2.70 23.98 25.31
C ILE A 14 3.21 22.54 25.52
N ASP A 15 2.80 21.63 24.63
CA ASP A 15 3.11 20.19 24.70
C ASP A 15 3.28 19.62 23.30
N SER A 16 4.19 18.63 23.16
CA SER A 16 4.43 17.92 21.91
C SER A 16 4.60 16.44 22.21
N ARG A 17 3.86 15.59 21.52
CA ARG A 17 3.92 14.13 21.66
C ARG A 17 3.91 13.47 20.30
N GLN A 18 4.58 12.34 20.20
CA GLN A 18 4.46 11.48 19.02
C GLN A 18 3.05 10.91 18.92
N ALA A 19 2.56 10.80 17.71
CA ALA A 19 1.28 10.21 17.35
C ALA A 19 1.44 9.33 16.10
N ASP A 20 0.50 8.44 15.86
CA ASP A 20 0.49 7.54 14.68
C ASP A 20 1.81 6.74 14.55
N ASP A 21 2.26 6.14 15.67
CA ASP A 21 3.51 5.34 15.73
C ASP A 21 4.77 6.09 15.22
N GLY A 22 4.85 7.39 15.54
CA GLY A 22 5.99 8.24 15.16
C GLY A 22 5.85 8.91 13.79
N ARG A 23 4.76 8.65 13.05
CA ARG A 23 4.53 9.27 11.73
C ARG A 23 3.90 10.66 11.79
N ALA A 24 3.46 11.09 12.97
CA ALA A 24 2.91 12.41 13.21
C ALA A 24 3.39 12.96 14.56
N ILE A 25 3.40 14.28 14.69
CA ILE A 25 3.61 14.98 15.96
C ILE A 25 2.31 15.70 16.31
N ARG A 26 1.74 15.34 17.46
CA ARG A 26 0.61 16.07 18.05
C ARG A 26 1.15 17.19 18.90
N ARG A 27 0.77 18.45 18.57
CA ARG A 27 1.18 19.62 19.33
C ARG A 27 -0.04 20.30 19.95
N ARG A 28 0.02 20.55 21.26
CA ARG A 28 -0.95 21.39 21.97
C ARG A 28 -0.43 22.82 21.96
N ARG A 29 -1.24 23.73 21.45
CA ARG A 29 -0.90 25.13 21.27
C ARG A 29 -1.81 26.02 22.11
N GLU A 30 -1.29 27.18 22.52
CA GLU A 30 -2.04 28.24 23.20
C GLU A 30 -1.86 29.55 22.43
N CYS A 31 -2.96 30.22 22.14
CA CYS A 31 -2.94 31.53 21.51
C CYS A 31 -2.34 32.59 22.45
N GLU A 32 -1.42 33.40 21.95
CA GLU A 32 -0.79 34.45 22.73
C GLU A 32 -1.73 35.62 23.04
N ASN A 33 -2.81 35.82 22.25
CA ASN A 33 -3.73 36.92 22.42
C ASN A 33 -4.95 36.51 23.30
N CYS A 34 -5.63 35.39 23.03
CA CYS A 34 -6.85 35.02 23.72
C CYS A 34 -6.72 33.79 24.63
N SER A 35 -5.51 33.25 24.78
CA SER A 35 -5.21 32.06 25.60
C SER A 35 -6.03 30.82 25.25
N PHE A 36 -6.69 30.83 24.10
CA PHE A 36 -7.41 29.63 23.61
C PHE A 36 -6.45 28.51 23.28
N ARG A 37 -6.74 27.32 23.78
CA ARG A 37 -5.92 26.13 23.57
C ARG A 37 -6.52 25.26 22.46
N PHE A 38 -5.68 24.89 21.50
CA PHE A 38 -6.06 24.04 20.38
C PHE A 38 -4.96 23.02 20.08
N THR A 39 -5.34 21.95 19.42
CA THR A 39 -4.41 20.88 19.05
C THR A 39 -4.16 20.92 17.54
N THR A 40 -2.92 20.71 17.16
CA THR A 40 -2.50 20.59 15.75
C THR A 40 -1.73 19.29 15.57
N PHE A 41 -1.77 18.75 14.36
CA PHE A 41 -0.97 17.62 13.95
C PHE A 41 -0.01 18.07 12.86
N GLU A 42 1.25 17.74 13.02
CA GLU A 42 2.28 17.91 12.01
C GLU A 42 2.56 16.53 11.42
N ARG A 43 2.41 16.40 10.12
CA ARG A 43 2.66 15.18 9.36
C ARG A 43 3.58 15.49 8.21
N ILE A 44 4.40 14.51 7.81
CA ILE A 44 5.17 14.63 6.58
C ILE A 44 4.17 14.60 5.42
N GLU A 45 4.18 15.64 4.59
CA GLU A 45 3.41 15.66 3.37
C GLU A 45 4.06 14.71 2.37
N ALA A 46 3.40 13.59 2.12
CA ALA A 46 3.83 12.68 1.06
C ALA A 46 3.44 13.29 -0.29
N ALA A 47 4.38 13.36 -1.22
CA ALA A 47 4.06 13.73 -2.58
C ALA A 47 2.97 12.80 -3.16
N PRO A 48 2.01 13.32 -3.92
CA PRO A 48 1.00 12.49 -4.57
C PRO A 48 1.69 11.50 -5.53
N LEU A 49 1.36 10.21 -5.37
CA LEU A 49 1.83 9.16 -6.24
C LEU A 49 0.77 8.90 -7.30
N LEU A 50 1.13 9.06 -8.56
CA LEU A 50 0.24 8.83 -9.70
C LEU A 50 0.47 7.44 -10.30
N VAL A 51 -0.62 6.81 -10.71
CA VAL A 51 -0.62 5.51 -11.39
C VAL A 51 -1.00 5.71 -12.85
N ILE A 52 -0.11 5.28 -13.74
CA ILE A 52 -0.35 5.29 -15.19
C ILE A 52 -1.04 3.98 -15.55
N LYS A 53 -2.27 4.08 -16.04
CA LYS A 53 -3.05 2.94 -16.54
C LYS A 53 -2.56 2.47 -17.91
N LYS A 54 -2.97 1.27 -18.31
CA LYS A 54 -2.67 0.70 -19.64
C LYS A 54 -3.14 1.58 -20.81
N ASN A 55 -4.20 2.37 -20.64
CA ASN A 55 -4.72 3.32 -21.63
C ASN A 55 -4.01 4.68 -21.61
N GLY A 56 -3.00 4.87 -20.74
CA GLY A 56 -2.26 6.12 -20.59
C GLY A 56 -2.89 7.13 -19.63
N GLU A 57 -4.09 6.87 -19.09
CA GLU A 57 -4.69 7.73 -18.08
C GLU A 57 -3.90 7.68 -16.77
N ARG A 58 -3.89 8.81 -16.07
CA ARG A 58 -3.30 8.96 -14.75
C ARG A 58 -4.38 9.02 -13.69
N GLU A 59 -4.19 8.26 -12.62
CA GLU A 59 -5.03 8.34 -11.43
C GLU A 59 -4.14 8.34 -10.18
N GLU A 60 -4.68 8.83 -9.06
CA GLU A 60 -3.98 8.78 -7.79
C GLU A 60 -3.88 7.33 -7.29
N PHE A 61 -2.73 6.99 -6.69
CA PHE A 61 -2.51 5.68 -6.07
C PHE A 61 -3.57 5.42 -4.99
N ASN A 62 -4.28 4.32 -5.13
CA ASN A 62 -5.37 3.98 -4.24
C ASN A 62 -5.17 2.58 -3.65
N ARG A 63 -4.85 2.53 -2.35
CA ARG A 63 -4.65 1.31 -1.56
C ARG A 63 -5.88 0.40 -1.59
N ASP A 64 -7.07 0.99 -1.50
CA ASP A 64 -8.33 0.22 -1.44
C ASP A 64 -8.59 -0.56 -2.72
N LYS A 65 -8.10 -0.08 -3.87
CA LYS A 65 -8.20 -0.82 -5.13
C LYS A 65 -7.39 -2.11 -5.09
N ILE A 66 -6.16 -2.04 -4.57
CA ILE A 66 -5.29 -3.21 -4.43
C ILE A 66 -5.91 -4.18 -3.44
N LEU A 67 -6.34 -3.69 -2.26
CA LEU A 67 -6.96 -4.51 -1.23
C LEU A 67 -8.21 -5.25 -1.73
N ARG A 68 -9.09 -4.56 -2.46
CA ARG A 68 -10.28 -5.19 -3.07
C ARG A 68 -9.91 -6.27 -4.09
N GLY A 69 -8.85 -6.06 -4.87
CA GLY A 69 -8.31 -7.06 -5.79
C GLY A 69 -7.84 -8.31 -5.06
N LEU A 70 -7.09 -8.13 -3.97
CA LEU A 70 -6.62 -9.22 -3.10
C LEU A 70 -7.77 -9.97 -2.46
N ILE A 71 -8.77 -9.28 -1.88
CA ILE A 71 -9.95 -9.89 -1.26
C ILE A 71 -10.69 -10.78 -2.26
N ARG A 72 -10.90 -10.32 -3.49
CA ARG A 72 -11.56 -11.12 -4.55
C ARG A 72 -10.75 -12.35 -4.92
N SER A 73 -9.44 -12.24 -5.03
CA SER A 73 -8.57 -13.38 -5.38
C SER A 73 -8.49 -14.41 -4.26
N ALA A 74 -8.49 -13.95 -3.00
CA ALA A 74 -8.41 -14.79 -1.81
C ALA A 74 -9.78 -15.30 -1.31
N GLU A 75 -10.87 -15.05 -2.05
CA GLU A 75 -12.21 -15.50 -1.64
C GLU A 75 -12.27 -17.02 -1.43
N LYS A 76 -12.76 -17.44 -0.26
CA LYS A 76 -12.81 -18.85 0.21
C LYS A 76 -11.41 -19.49 0.38
N ARG A 77 -10.38 -18.69 0.55
CA ARG A 77 -9.04 -19.15 0.91
C ARG A 77 -8.73 -18.80 2.36
N PRO A 78 -7.90 -19.58 3.06
CA PRO A 78 -7.51 -19.32 4.46
C PRO A 78 -6.45 -18.19 4.55
N VAL A 79 -6.76 -17.04 3.97
CA VAL A 79 -5.91 -15.85 3.98
C VAL A 79 -6.56 -14.79 4.87
N ALA A 80 -5.85 -14.37 5.90
CA ALA A 80 -6.34 -13.36 6.84
C ALA A 80 -6.31 -11.96 6.22
N MET A 81 -7.22 -11.07 6.65
CA MET A 81 -7.27 -9.68 6.21
C MET A 81 -5.94 -8.95 6.49
N GLU A 82 -5.34 -9.21 7.65
CA GLU A 82 -4.06 -8.63 8.06
C GLU A 82 -2.91 -8.96 7.08
N GLN A 83 -2.88 -10.18 6.54
CA GLN A 83 -1.90 -10.58 5.54
C GLN A 83 -2.08 -9.83 4.22
N MET A 84 -3.31 -9.61 3.79
CA MET A 84 -3.62 -8.80 2.61
C MET A 84 -3.24 -7.33 2.81
N GLU A 85 -3.48 -6.78 3.99
CA GLU A 85 -3.05 -5.42 4.34
C GLU A 85 -1.53 -5.28 4.39
N GLN A 86 -0.81 -6.30 4.85
CA GLN A 86 0.65 -6.34 4.81
C GLN A 86 1.18 -6.30 3.37
N ILE A 87 0.59 -7.04 2.45
CA ILE A 87 0.92 -6.96 1.02
C ILE A 87 0.72 -5.53 0.50
N VAL A 88 -0.44 -4.91 0.78
CA VAL A 88 -0.72 -3.53 0.34
C VAL A 88 0.32 -2.55 0.90
N ASN A 89 0.68 -2.68 2.19
CA ASN A 89 1.70 -1.84 2.81
C ASN A 89 3.08 -2.05 2.18
N HIS A 90 3.46 -3.31 1.93
CA HIS A 90 4.74 -3.65 1.30
C HIS A 90 4.83 -3.08 -0.12
N VAL A 91 3.80 -3.29 -0.92
CA VAL A 91 3.73 -2.76 -2.29
C VAL A 91 3.80 -1.23 -2.30
N GLU A 92 3.03 -0.54 -1.43
CA GLU A 92 3.08 0.92 -1.33
C GLU A 92 4.48 1.42 -0.96
N ASN A 93 5.13 0.80 0.02
CA ASN A 93 6.47 1.16 0.44
C ASN A 93 7.50 0.95 -0.67
N ARG A 94 7.43 -0.18 -1.39
CA ARG A 94 8.30 -0.46 -2.54
C ARG A 94 8.14 0.59 -3.63
N VAL A 95 6.91 0.92 -4.00
CA VAL A 95 6.63 1.92 -5.03
C VAL A 95 7.13 3.30 -4.61
N ARG A 96 6.88 3.71 -3.36
CA ARG A 96 7.37 5.01 -2.84
C ARG A 96 8.89 5.06 -2.73
N SER A 97 9.56 3.94 -2.48
CA SER A 97 11.02 3.86 -2.40
C SER A 97 11.72 4.06 -3.75
N LEU A 98 11.00 3.93 -4.86
CA LEU A 98 11.54 4.25 -6.20
C LEU A 98 11.85 5.75 -6.36
N GLY A 99 11.25 6.61 -5.52
CA GLY A 99 11.46 8.06 -5.58
C GLY A 99 10.79 8.73 -6.78
N GLU A 100 9.97 8.01 -7.53
CA GLU A 100 9.24 8.49 -8.68
C GLU A 100 7.83 8.96 -8.27
N ASN A 101 7.34 10.01 -8.92
CA ASN A 101 5.98 10.51 -8.70
C ASN A 101 4.93 9.75 -9.53
N GLU A 102 5.36 8.98 -10.51
CA GLU A 102 4.50 8.20 -11.40
C GLU A 102 4.96 6.74 -11.45
N VAL A 103 4.03 5.81 -11.41
CA VAL A 103 4.28 4.37 -11.49
C VAL A 103 3.28 3.71 -12.42
N SER A 104 3.71 2.70 -13.18
CA SER A 104 2.79 1.95 -14.03
C SER A 104 1.93 0.98 -13.22
N THR A 105 0.68 0.79 -13.64
CA THR A 105 -0.19 -0.26 -13.09
C THR A 105 0.47 -1.63 -13.18
N ASN A 106 1.24 -1.90 -14.24
CA ASN A 106 1.91 -3.18 -14.45
C ASN A 106 2.92 -3.47 -13.33
N LEU A 107 3.73 -2.49 -12.95
CA LEU A 107 4.72 -2.67 -11.88
C LEU A 107 4.05 -2.93 -10.52
N ILE A 108 2.96 -2.20 -10.23
CA ILE A 108 2.19 -2.44 -9.00
C ILE A 108 1.68 -3.88 -8.95
N GLY A 109 1.12 -4.36 -10.05
CA GLY A 109 0.60 -5.71 -10.11
C GLY A 109 1.67 -6.79 -10.02
N GLU A 110 2.85 -6.57 -10.58
CA GLU A 110 3.99 -7.48 -10.42
C GLU A 110 4.40 -7.58 -8.94
N TYR A 111 4.50 -6.47 -8.22
CA TYR A 111 4.79 -6.48 -6.79
C TYR A 111 3.73 -7.20 -5.96
N VAL A 112 2.44 -7.01 -6.30
CA VAL A 112 1.35 -7.75 -5.65
C VAL A 112 1.47 -9.25 -5.92
N MET A 113 1.79 -9.65 -7.14
CA MET A 113 1.93 -11.06 -7.51
C MET A 113 3.12 -11.72 -6.83
N GLU A 114 4.27 -11.04 -6.71
CA GLU A 114 5.43 -11.54 -5.99
C GLU A 114 5.10 -11.87 -4.54
N ASP A 115 4.40 -10.96 -3.83
CA ASP A 115 4.03 -11.20 -2.43
C ASP A 115 2.90 -12.26 -2.30
N LEU A 116 2.02 -12.34 -3.28
CA LEU A 116 0.85 -13.22 -3.23
C LEU A 116 1.20 -14.69 -3.52
N VAL A 117 2.22 -14.96 -4.34
CA VAL A 117 2.65 -16.32 -4.66
C VAL A 117 3.13 -17.07 -3.40
N ASP A 118 3.84 -16.39 -2.52
CA ASP A 118 4.33 -16.94 -1.26
C ASP A 118 3.23 -17.12 -0.21
N LEU A 119 2.14 -16.36 -0.34
CA LEU A 119 1.03 -16.39 0.61
C LEU A 119 -0.01 -17.48 0.28
N ASP A 120 -0.47 -17.54 -0.97
CA ASP A 120 -1.46 -18.51 -1.44
C ASP A 120 -1.44 -18.63 -2.97
N GLU A 121 -1.03 -19.78 -3.47
CA GLU A 121 -0.89 -20.07 -4.91
C GLU A 121 -2.22 -19.92 -5.68
N ILE A 122 -3.35 -20.31 -5.07
CA ILE A 122 -4.66 -20.20 -5.73
C ILE A 122 -5.10 -18.74 -5.83
N ALA A 123 -4.88 -17.95 -4.79
CA ALA A 123 -5.15 -16.52 -4.82
C ALA A 123 -4.26 -15.83 -5.87
N TYR A 124 -3.00 -16.23 -5.96
CA TYR A 124 -2.07 -15.76 -7.01
C TYR A 124 -2.62 -16.04 -8.41
N ILE A 125 -3.00 -17.31 -8.72
CA ILE A 125 -3.53 -17.69 -10.03
C ILE A 125 -4.77 -16.87 -10.41
N ARG A 126 -5.69 -16.66 -9.45
CA ARG A 126 -6.89 -15.85 -9.67
C ARG A 126 -6.55 -14.39 -9.92
N PHE A 127 -5.64 -13.82 -9.16
CA PHE A 127 -5.19 -12.45 -9.35
C PHE A 127 -4.50 -12.28 -10.71
N ALA A 128 -3.57 -13.18 -11.05
CA ALA A 128 -2.84 -13.16 -12.31
C ALA A 128 -3.78 -13.31 -13.51
N SER A 129 -4.82 -14.14 -13.43
CA SER A 129 -5.78 -14.35 -14.52
C SER A 129 -6.55 -13.07 -14.91
N VAL A 130 -6.86 -12.22 -13.92
CA VAL A 130 -7.52 -10.92 -14.16
C VAL A 130 -6.51 -9.86 -14.57
N TYR A 131 -5.35 -9.85 -13.92
CA TYR A 131 -4.36 -8.80 -14.04
C TYR A 131 -3.58 -8.87 -15.36
N ARG A 132 -3.06 -10.06 -15.72
CA ARG A 132 -2.24 -10.27 -16.93
C ARG A 132 -3.05 -10.34 -18.21
N GLN A 133 -4.38 -10.55 -18.14
CA GLN A 133 -5.25 -10.67 -19.33
C GLN A 133 -4.61 -11.60 -20.38
N PHE A 134 -4.39 -12.87 -19.99
CA PHE A 134 -3.77 -13.86 -20.88
C PHE A 134 -4.49 -13.92 -22.22
N LYS A 135 -3.74 -13.70 -23.28
CA LYS A 135 -4.27 -13.72 -24.65
C LYS A 135 -4.55 -15.13 -25.15
N ASP A 136 -3.88 -16.12 -24.55
CA ASP A 136 -3.93 -17.52 -24.98
C ASP A 136 -3.81 -18.45 -23.76
N MET A 137 -4.52 -19.57 -23.82
CA MET A 137 -4.52 -20.63 -22.81
C MET A 137 -3.13 -21.26 -22.63
N SER A 138 -2.33 -21.34 -23.69
CA SER A 138 -0.98 -21.92 -23.64
C SER A 138 -0.03 -21.08 -22.78
N VAL A 139 -0.13 -19.77 -22.81
CA VAL A 139 0.68 -18.84 -21.98
C VAL A 139 0.27 -19.00 -20.51
N PHE A 140 -1.02 -19.13 -20.24
CA PHE A 140 -1.54 -19.36 -18.89
C PHE A 140 -1.07 -20.69 -18.31
N LEU A 141 -1.13 -21.78 -19.10
CA LEU A 141 -0.66 -23.09 -18.67
C LEU A 141 0.85 -23.12 -18.37
N LYS A 142 1.65 -22.40 -19.15
CA LYS A 142 3.09 -22.29 -18.91
C LYS A 142 3.37 -21.60 -17.58
N GLU A 143 2.69 -20.52 -17.28
CA GLU A 143 2.82 -19.81 -16.01
C GLU A 143 2.41 -20.69 -14.81
N LEU A 144 1.36 -21.50 -14.96
CA LEU A 144 0.96 -22.47 -13.94
C LEU A 144 2.03 -23.54 -13.73
N GLN A 145 2.67 -24.02 -14.78
CA GLN A 145 3.78 -24.98 -14.69
C GLN A 145 4.97 -24.39 -13.96
N ASP A 146 5.36 -23.15 -14.28
CA ASP A 146 6.48 -22.46 -13.62
C ASP A 146 6.25 -22.33 -12.10
N ILE A 147 5.00 -22.09 -11.66
CA ILE A 147 4.63 -22.02 -10.24
C ILE A 147 4.73 -23.40 -9.56
N VAL A 148 4.22 -24.43 -10.21
CA VAL A 148 4.27 -25.79 -9.67
C VAL A 148 5.72 -26.27 -9.54
N ASP A 149 6.57 -25.95 -10.49
CA ASP A 149 7.99 -26.29 -10.45
C ASP A 149 8.73 -25.54 -9.33
N LEU A 150 8.40 -24.27 -9.08
CA LEU A 150 8.93 -23.50 -7.96
C LEU A 150 8.49 -24.08 -6.60
N SER A 151 7.25 -24.50 -6.46
CA SER A 151 6.74 -25.11 -5.23
C SER A 151 7.37 -26.48 -4.93
N LEU A 152 7.70 -27.26 -5.96
CA LEU A 152 8.39 -28.54 -5.80
C LEU A 152 9.85 -28.40 -5.37
N ILE A 153 10.52 -27.32 -5.76
CA ILE A 153 11.91 -27.03 -5.34
C ILE A 153 11.97 -26.68 -3.84
N HIS A 154 10.96 -26.01 -3.30
CA HIS A 154 10.90 -25.65 -1.87
C HIS A 154 10.62 -26.85 -0.94
N ILE A 155 10.02 -27.93 -1.45
CA ILE A 155 9.72 -29.14 -0.67
C ILE A 155 10.97 -30.07 -0.58
N SER A 156 11.97 -29.87 -1.40
CA SER A 156 13.15 -30.78 -1.50
C SER A 156 14.38 -30.34 -0.71
N GLU A 157 14.32 -29.32 0.14
CA GLU A 157 15.41 -29.05 1.09
C GLU A 157 15.22 -29.90 2.36
N PRO A 158 16.04 -30.94 2.57
CA PRO A 158 16.02 -31.68 3.83
C PRO A 158 16.62 -30.81 4.92
N THR A 159 15.85 -30.54 5.95
CA THR A 159 16.33 -30.01 7.24
C THR A 159 17.44 -30.90 7.78
N ARG A 160 18.60 -30.32 7.89
CA ARG A 160 19.77 -30.91 8.56
C ARG A 160 19.90 -30.30 9.95
#